data_e45224a8b6f7174a0c26037c68a83002
#
_entry.id   e45224a8b6f7174a0c26037c68a83002
#
_cell.length_a   1.000
_cell.length_b   1.000
_cell.length_c   1.000
_cell.angle_alpha   90.00
_cell.angle_beta   90.00
_cell.angle_gamma   90.00
#
_symmetry.space_group_name_H-M   'P 1'
#
loop_
_entity.id
_entity.type
_entity.pdbx_description
1 polymer ?
#
loop_
_entity_poly.entity_id
_entity_poly.type
_entity_poly.pdbx_seq_one_letter_code
_entity_poly.pdbx_strand_id
1 'polypeptide(L)' 'MINTNTCRGCGRQIVFIRMKTGKLMPCDPVGVRFMPMPGAKETYITPDGSAIRGVQAPDGAMGYISHFATCPAAAQFKRK' A
#
# COMPACT_ATOMS: atom_id res chain seq x y z
N MET A 1 5.10 -11.30 10.62
CA MET A 1 4.27 -10.43 11.47
C MET A 1 4.37 -9.00 10.99
N ILE A 2 3.25 -8.31 10.90
CA ILE A 2 3.21 -6.96 10.36
C ILE A 2 3.17 -5.97 11.51
N ASN A 3 4.05 -4.99 11.46
CA ASN A 3 4.10 -3.94 12.48
C ASN A 3 3.08 -2.87 12.15
N THR A 4 2.28 -2.53 13.15
CA THR A 4 1.28 -1.48 13.00
C THR A 4 1.80 -0.19 13.61
N ASN A 5 1.67 0.88 12.85
CA ASN A 5 2.13 2.20 13.28
C ASN A 5 1.04 3.22 13.02
N THR A 6 1.30 4.44 13.43
CA THR A 6 0.36 5.53 13.23
C THR A 6 0.95 6.52 12.24
N CYS A 7 0.15 6.90 11.26
CA CYS A 7 0.56 7.91 10.29
C CYS A 7 0.66 9.26 10.98
N ARG A 8 1.79 9.93 10.80
CA ARG A 8 1.97 11.23 11.41
C ARG A 8 1.08 12.30 10.81
N GLY A 9 0.70 12.13 9.56
CA GLY A 9 -0.09 13.16 8.90
C GLY A 9 -1.55 13.13 9.24
N CYS A 10 -2.15 11.95 9.39
CA CYS A 10 -3.59 11.85 9.58
C CYS A 10 -3.99 11.07 10.82
N GLY A 11 -3.05 10.44 11.51
CA GLY A 11 -3.35 9.71 12.73
C GLY A 11 -3.95 8.33 12.52
N ARG A 12 -4.10 7.89 11.29
CA ARG A 12 -4.64 6.55 11.03
C ARG A 12 -3.59 5.49 11.27
N GLN A 13 -4.04 4.30 11.56
CA GLN A 13 -3.14 3.16 11.66
C GLN A 13 -2.65 2.76 10.30
N ILE A 14 -1.38 2.40 10.24
CA ILE A 14 -0.75 1.91 9.00
C ILE A 14 0.14 0.74 9.37
N VAL A 15 0.50 -0.04 8.35
CA VAL A 15 1.49 -1.09 8.49
C VAL A 15 2.63 -0.79 7.52
N PHE A 16 3.84 -1.16 7.90
CA PHE A 16 4.99 -1.01 7.03
C PHE A 16 5.34 -2.35 6.43
N ILE A 17 5.40 -2.40 5.11
CA ILE A 17 5.79 -3.60 4.41
C ILE A 17 7.17 -3.36 3.84
N ARG A 18 8.09 -4.28 4.14
CA ARG A 18 9.44 -4.17 3.62
C ARG A 18 9.44 -4.55 2.15
N MET A 19 9.80 -3.60 1.32
CA MET A 19 9.88 -3.83 -0.11
C MET A 19 11.16 -4.58 -0.46
N LYS A 20 11.15 -5.24 -1.61
CA LYS A 20 12.35 -5.97 -2.06
C LYS A 20 13.54 -5.05 -2.27
N THR A 21 13.29 -3.77 -2.46
CA THR A 21 14.35 -2.79 -2.57
C THR A 21 14.98 -2.43 -1.23
N GLY A 22 14.40 -2.90 -0.14
CA GLY A 22 14.91 -2.60 1.19
C GLY A 22 14.20 -1.46 1.89
N LYS A 23 13.29 -0.78 1.20
CA LYS A 23 12.55 0.33 1.79
C LYS A 23 11.29 -0.16 2.47
N LEU A 24 10.80 0.64 3.40
CA LEU A 24 9.53 0.36 4.06
C LEU A 24 8.45 1.18 3.39
N MET A 25 7.33 0.52 3.08
CA MET A 25 6.20 1.18 2.45
C MET A 25 5.04 1.23 3.41
N PRO A 26 4.57 2.42 3.79
CA PRO A 26 3.38 2.51 4.64
C PRO A 26 2.15 2.15 3.84
N CYS A 27 1.36 1.25 4.39
CA CYS A 27 0.15 0.77 3.73
C CYS A 27 -0.99 0.78 4.73
N ASP A 28 -2.22 0.84 4.19
CA ASP A 28 -3.39 0.66 5.04
C ASP A 28 -3.36 -0.75 5.62
N PRO A 29 -3.82 -0.93 6.86
CA PRO A 29 -3.73 -2.24 7.50
C PRO A 29 -4.71 -3.26 6.93
N VAL A 30 -5.68 -2.84 6.15
CA VAL A 30 -6.68 -3.75 5.59
C VAL A 30 -6.20 -4.27 4.25
N GLY A 31 -6.09 -5.60 4.13
CA GLY A 31 -5.71 -6.19 2.86
C GLY A 31 -6.89 -6.27 1.91
N VAL A 32 -6.58 -6.29 0.63
CA VAL A 32 -7.59 -6.42 -0.42
C VAL A 32 -7.12 -7.46 -1.42
N ARG A 33 -8.04 -7.98 -2.20
CA ARG A 33 -7.69 -8.91 -3.26
C ARG A 33 -7.67 -8.18 -4.59
N PHE A 34 -6.68 -8.50 -5.40
CA PHE A 34 -6.49 -7.81 -6.68
C PHE A 34 -5.95 -8.77 -7.72
N MET A 35 -6.12 -8.40 -8.97
CA MET A 35 -5.51 -9.10 -10.09
C MET A 35 -4.50 -8.19 -10.76
N PRO A 36 -3.31 -8.70 -11.11
CA PRO A 36 -2.37 -7.90 -11.87
C PRO A 36 -2.95 -7.50 -13.22
N MET A 37 -2.79 -6.24 -13.56
CA MET A 37 -3.27 -5.74 -14.84
C MET A 37 -2.32 -4.65 -15.31
N PRO A 38 -1.51 -4.91 -16.33
CA PRO A 38 -0.60 -3.88 -16.85
C PRO A 38 -1.37 -2.66 -17.33
N GLY A 39 -0.86 -1.50 -16.99
CA GLY A 39 -1.52 -0.26 -17.37
C GLY A 39 -2.61 0.21 -16.43
N ALA A 40 -2.91 -0.56 -15.38
CA ALA A 40 -3.89 -0.13 -14.38
C ALA A 40 -3.37 1.08 -13.61
N LYS A 41 -4.28 1.88 -13.10
CA LYS A 41 -3.91 3.08 -12.35
C LYS A 41 -3.53 2.77 -10.91
N GLU A 42 -4.03 1.68 -10.36
CA GLU A 42 -3.81 1.38 -8.96
C GLU A 42 -2.64 0.46 -8.79
N THR A 43 -1.90 0.68 -7.72
CA THR A 43 -0.77 -0.18 -7.38
C THR A 43 -1.04 -0.83 -6.04
N TYR A 44 -0.81 -2.13 -5.98
CA TYR A 44 -0.99 -2.90 -4.76
C TYR A 44 0.35 -3.40 -4.28
N ILE A 45 0.51 -3.41 -2.96
CA ILE A 45 1.75 -3.85 -2.34
C ILE A 45 1.50 -5.25 -1.79
N THR A 46 2.28 -6.22 -2.24
CA THR A 46 2.13 -7.59 -1.77
C THR A 46 2.91 -7.80 -0.48
N PRO A 47 2.51 -8.79 0.34
CA PRO A 47 3.23 -9.04 1.60
C PRO A 47 4.70 -9.38 1.40
N ASP A 48 5.08 -9.87 0.22
CA ASP A 48 6.47 -10.20 -0.05
C ASP A 48 7.30 -9.00 -0.48
N GLY A 49 6.69 -7.81 -0.56
CA GLY A 49 7.42 -6.61 -0.86
C GLY A 49 7.46 -6.19 -2.32
N SER A 50 6.48 -6.63 -3.09
CA SER A 50 6.40 -6.24 -4.51
C SER A 50 5.31 -5.19 -4.69
N ALA A 51 5.52 -4.30 -5.67
CA ALA A 51 4.51 -3.33 -6.07
C ALA A 51 3.99 -3.75 -7.43
N ILE A 52 2.70 -4.05 -7.50
CA ILE A 52 2.09 -4.60 -8.72
C ILE A 52 0.86 -3.78 -9.07
N ARG A 53 0.81 -3.32 -10.31
CA ARG A 53 -0.38 -2.63 -10.79
C ARG A 53 -1.47 -3.63 -11.10
N GLY A 54 -2.69 -3.27 -10.73
CA GLY A 54 -3.80 -4.16 -10.97
C GLY A 54 -5.12 -3.53 -10.62
N VAL A 55 -6.14 -4.37 -10.57
CA VAL A 55 -7.50 -3.96 -10.23
C VAL A 55 -8.00 -4.89 -9.14
N GLN A 56 -8.92 -4.39 -8.35
CA GLN A 56 -9.54 -5.22 -7.32
C GLN A 56 -10.32 -6.34 -7.96
N ALA A 57 -10.17 -7.54 -7.40
CA ALA A 57 -10.86 -8.71 -7.91
C ALA A 57 -11.05 -9.68 -6.76
N PRO A 58 -12.28 -10.18 -6.55
CA PRO A 58 -12.54 -11.07 -5.40
C PRO A 58 -11.76 -12.38 -5.45
N ASP A 59 -11.36 -12.81 -6.64
CA ASP A 59 -10.58 -14.03 -6.79
C ASP A 59 -9.10 -13.78 -6.91
N GLY A 60 -8.65 -12.56 -6.64
CA GLY A 60 -7.27 -12.20 -6.84
C GLY A 60 -6.38 -12.54 -5.67
N ALA A 61 -5.14 -12.10 -5.77
CA ALA A 61 -4.15 -12.29 -4.72
C ALA A 61 -4.30 -11.22 -3.65
N MET A 62 -3.71 -11.50 -2.48
CA MET A 62 -3.75 -10.55 -1.38
C MET A 62 -2.75 -9.42 -1.63
N GLY A 63 -3.20 -8.20 -1.42
CA GLY A 63 -2.33 -7.05 -1.50
C GLY A 63 -2.80 -5.97 -0.55
N TYR A 64 -2.01 -4.91 -0.44
CA TYR A 64 -2.32 -3.78 0.41
C TYR A 64 -2.27 -2.51 -0.42
N ILE A 65 -3.08 -1.55 -0.04
CA ILE A 65 -3.10 -0.26 -0.71
C ILE A 65 -2.13 0.65 0.01
N SER A 66 -1.24 1.31 -0.76
CA SER A 66 -0.32 2.26 -0.17
C SER A 66 -1.09 3.35 0.56
N HIS A 67 -0.66 3.65 1.78
CA HIS A 67 -1.33 4.68 2.56
C HIS A 67 -1.23 6.05 1.89
N PHE A 68 -0.21 6.26 1.07
CA PHE A 68 -0.11 7.52 0.34
C PHE A 68 -1.30 7.77 -0.58
N ALA A 69 -1.96 6.71 -1.03
CA ALA A 69 -3.12 6.86 -1.89
C ALA A 69 -4.39 7.23 -1.11
N THR A 70 -4.42 6.96 0.19
CA THR A 70 -5.61 7.17 1.01
C THR A 70 -5.43 8.22 2.10
N CYS A 71 -4.20 8.64 2.34
CA CYS A 71 -3.91 9.57 3.42
C CYS A 71 -4.37 10.97 3.04
N PRO A 72 -5.22 11.60 3.85
CA PRO A 72 -5.66 12.97 3.53
C PRO A 72 -4.53 13.99 3.61
N ALA A 73 -3.42 13.64 4.25
CA ALA A 73 -2.26 14.53 4.32
C ALA A 73 -1.17 14.14 3.33
N ALA A 74 -1.48 13.30 2.34
CA ALA A 74 -0.45 12.79 1.43
C ALA A 74 0.26 13.90 0.66
N ALA A 75 -0.43 14.99 0.40
CA ALA A 75 0.18 16.09 -0.33
C ALA A 75 1.39 16.67 0.39
N GLN A 76 1.42 16.55 1.72
CA GLN A 76 2.56 17.05 2.47
C GLN A 76 3.79 16.18 2.29
N PHE A 77 3.60 14.91 1.97
CA PHE A 77 4.72 14.01 1.75
C PHE A 77 5.26 14.10 0.33
N LYS A 78 4.45 14.60 -0.57
CA LYS A 78 4.83 14.68 -1.98
C LYS A 78 5.39 16.02 -2.37
N ARG A 79 5.99 16.69 -1.46
CA ARG A 79 6.55 18.00 -1.79
C ARG A 79 7.59 17.90 -2.88
N LYS A 80 7.66 18.90 -3.63
CA LYS A 80 8.63 18.97 -4.70
C LYS A 80 9.63 19.97 -4.48
#